data_f08f6db524dcf8e1742e44d8d4e1d8e2
#
_entry.id   f08f6db524dcf8e1742e44d8d4e1d8e2
#
_cell.length_a   1.000
_cell.length_b   1.000
_cell.length_c   1.000
_cell.angle_alpha   90.00
_cell.angle_beta   90.00
_cell.angle_gamma   90.00
#
_symmetry.space_group_name_H-M   'P 1'
#
loop_
_entity.id
_entity.type
_entity.pdbx_description
1 polymer ?
#
loop_
_entity_poly.entity_id
_entity_poly.type
_entity_poly.pdbx_seq_one_letter_code
_entity_poly.pdbx_strand_id
1 'polypeptide(L)'
;MSGNVYPAEPRIRWDYLQINELLLWATHSGMSDLCLRSGLPAWMRLNGVWRQVTQRPITTDELLAALERLTKNNSVSALIKSGQSDYDFAHEIEESRGVRRRYRGNATPVADGYSTGAKIVFRAIPSMPPALEDLHVEQGILDHAMPSNGLVLVTGVMGSGKSTLLAAILRRIIESGGRHVSTYEAPIEFDFDAVPNPGGPVSQSTIPEHLKSFLTATRNSTRTAPDVVLIGESRDPDTLRGMMESAEIGVAAYSTVHTRSVPETLSRIINVFPFAERLQVTATLLSSLRLII
;
A
#
# COMPACT_ATOMS: atom_id res chain seq x y z
N MET A 1 -18.46 -19.11 22.14
CA MET A 1 -17.99 -18.75 20.78
C MET A 1 -18.92 -17.75 20.08
N SER A 2 -19.50 -16.78 20.79
CA SER A 2 -20.56 -15.85 20.31
C SER A 2 -20.09 -14.40 20.12
N GLY A 3 -18.80 -14.15 19.93
CA GLY A 3 -18.24 -12.79 20.01
C GLY A 3 -17.99 -12.04 18.69
N ASN A 4 -18.18 -12.63 17.51
CA ASN A 4 -17.77 -12.02 16.23
C ASN A 4 -18.90 -11.98 15.19
N VAL A 5 -20.13 -11.77 15.59
CA VAL A 5 -21.24 -11.51 14.66
C VAL A 5 -21.53 -10.02 14.65
N TYR A 6 -21.63 -9.45 13.45
CA TYR A 6 -21.93 -8.02 13.28
C TYR A 6 -23.30 -7.68 13.87
N PRO A 7 -23.40 -6.78 14.86
CA PRO A 7 -24.65 -6.56 15.60
C PRO A 7 -25.67 -5.70 14.86
N ALA A 8 -25.25 -4.91 13.88
CA ALA A 8 -26.07 -3.94 13.16
C ALA A 8 -26.45 -4.37 11.74
N GLU A 9 -26.59 -5.69 11.52
CA GLU A 9 -26.91 -6.24 10.20
C GLU A 9 -28.24 -5.69 9.64
N PRO A 10 -28.27 -5.17 8.39
CA PRO A 10 -29.49 -4.59 7.83
C PRO A 10 -30.55 -5.66 7.57
N ARG A 11 -31.81 -5.36 7.95
CA ARG A 11 -32.93 -6.29 7.76
C ARG A 11 -33.43 -6.34 6.30
N ILE A 12 -33.30 -5.22 5.55
CA ILE A 12 -33.92 -5.07 4.24
C ILE A 12 -32.88 -5.21 3.15
N ARG A 13 -31.84 -4.40 3.15
CA ARG A 13 -30.81 -4.39 2.07
C ARG A 13 -29.50 -3.87 2.61
N TRP A 14 -28.40 -4.32 1.97
CA TRP A 14 -27.09 -3.74 2.12
C TRP A 14 -26.94 -2.51 1.22
N ASP A 15 -26.48 -1.41 1.77
CA ASP A 15 -26.10 -0.23 1.00
C ASP A 15 -24.66 0.21 1.37
N TYR A 16 -24.21 1.26 0.73
CA TYR A 16 -22.89 1.84 0.93
C TYR A 16 -22.60 2.19 2.41
N LEU A 17 -23.57 2.81 3.11
CA LEU A 17 -23.36 3.23 4.50
C LEU A 17 -23.23 2.02 5.43
N GLN A 18 -24.04 1.01 5.24
CA GLN A 18 -23.99 -0.22 6.05
C GLN A 18 -22.73 -1.03 5.80
N ILE A 19 -22.19 -1.00 4.56
CA ILE A 19 -20.89 -1.61 4.27
C ILE A 19 -19.78 -0.83 4.98
N ASN A 20 -19.83 0.50 5.03
CA ASN A 20 -18.88 1.30 5.80
C ASN A 20 -18.93 1.00 7.29
N GLU A 21 -20.13 0.90 7.88
CA GLU A 21 -20.30 0.51 9.28
C GLU A 21 -19.74 -0.88 9.57
N LEU A 22 -20.01 -1.84 8.68
CA LEU A 22 -19.43 -3.19 8.76
C LEU A 22 -17.90 -3.17 8.70
N LEU A 23 -17.31 -2.37 7.80
CA LEU A 23 -15.87 -2.18 7.69
C LEU A 23 -15.25 -1.61 8.96
N LEU A 24 -15.85 -0.56 9.53
CA LEU A 24 -15.40 0.04 10.80
C LEU A 24 -15.46 -0.97 11.94
N TRP A 25 -16.60 -1.65 12.10
CA TRP A 25 -16.77 -2.68 13.13
C TRP A 25 -15.75 -3.82 12.97
N ALA A 26 -15.54 -4.31 11.76
CA ALA A 26 -14.58 -5.36 11.47
C ALA A 26 -13.14 -4.91 11.78
N THR A 27 -12.81 -3.65 11.47
CA THR A 27 -11.50 -3.04 11.81
C THR A 27 -11.27 -3.01 13.31
N HIS A 28 -12.26 -2.54 14.09
CA HIS A 28 -12.18 -2.55 15.55
C HIS A 28 -12.11 -3.96 16.15
N SER A 29 -12.65 -4.93 15.45
CA SER A 29 -12.54 -6.35 15.82
C SER A 29 -11.20 -6.99 15.47
N GLY A 30 -10.27 -6.24 14.85
CA GLY A 30 -8.91 -6.69 14.50
C GLY A 30 -8.85 -7.48 13.20
N MET A 31 -9.71 -7.19 12.22
CA MET A 31 -9.66 -7.86 10.92
C MET A 31 -8.35 -7.59 10.19
N SER A 32 -7.85 -8.59 9.47
CA SER A 32 -6.89 -8.38 8.39
C SER A 32 -7.58 -8.17 7.05
N ASP A 33 -8.65 -8.92 6.78
CA ASP A 33 -9.39 -8.85 5.52
C ASP A 33 -10.90 -9.03 5.78
N LEU A 34 -11.74 -8.33 4.99
CA LEU A 34 -13.18 -8.51 4.91
C LEU A 34 -13.55 -8.92 3.48
N CYS A 35 -14.26 -10.02 3.32
CA CYS A 35 -14.72 -10.52 2.03
C CYS A 35 -16.24 -10.42 1.93
N LEU A 36 -16.71 -9.68 0.94
CA LEU A 36 -18.10 -9.59 0.51
C LEU A 36 -18.22 -10.29 -0.83
N ARG A 37 -19.18 -11.20 -0.98
CA ARG A 37 -19.43 -11.92 -2.23
C ARG A 37 -20.91 -12.01 -2.51
N SER A 38 -21.30 -11.83 -3.77
CA SER A 38 -22.67 -12.06 -4.25
C SER A 38 -23.21 -13.42 -3.80
N GLY A 39 -24.42 -13.42 -3.28
CA GLY A 39 -25.12 -14.62 -2.82
C GLY A 39 -24.66 -15.20 -1.50
N LEU A 40 -23.68 -14.61 -0.82
CA LEU A 40 -23.16 -15.09 0.45
C LEU A 40 -23.19 -14.02 1.55
N PRO A 41 -23.24 -14.43 2.85
CA PRO A 41 -22.93 -13.56 3.96
C PRO A 41 -21.50 -13.01 3.91
N ALA A 42 -21.21 -11.96 4.66
CA ALA A 42 -19.87 -11.41 4.79
C ALA A 42 -18.96 -12.30 5.66
N TRP A 43 -17.70 -12.34 5.29
CA TRP A 43 -16.65 -13.08 5.98
C TRP A 43 -15.50 -12.17 6.35
N MET A 44 -14.99 -12.33 7.55
CA MET A 44 -13.85 -11.58 8.08
C MET A 44 -12.69 -12.53 8.41
N ARG A 45 -11.46 -12.10 8.15
CA ARG A 45 -10.26 -12.84 8.52
C ARG A 45 -9.68 -12.29 9.81
N LEU A 46 -9.61 -13.15 10.85
CA LEU A 46 -9.03 -12.85 12.15
C LEU A 46 -7.90 -13.82 12.44
N ASN A 47 -6.71 -13.32 12.74
CA ASN A 47 -5.55 -14.17 13.08
C ASN A 47 -5.33 -15.30 12.04
N GLY A 48 -5.49 -14.97 10.75
CA GLY A 48 -5.32 -15.93 9.65
C GLY A 48 -6.53 -16.83 9.36
N VAL A 49 -7.59 -16.81 10.18
CA VAL A 49 -8.77 -17.69 10.04
C VAL A 49 -9.97 -16.90 9.55
N TRP A 50 -10.63 -17.39 8.50
CA TRP A 50 -11.89 -16.83 8.00
C TRP A 50 -13.07 -17.20 8.88
N ARG A 51 -13.91 -16.20 9.23
CA ARG A 51 -15.13 -16.36 10.02
C ARG A 51 -16.28 -15.62 9.38
N GLN A 52 -17.43 -16.26 9.29
CA GLN A 52 -18.67 -15.60 8.90
C GLN A 52 -19.07 -14.59 9.96
N VAL A 53 -19.43 -13.35 9.54
CA VAL A 53 -19.74 -12.26 10.45
C VAL A 53 -21.14 -11.69 10.27
N THR A 54 -21.84 -12.06 9.20
CA THR A 54 -23.25 -11.71 8.97
C THR A 54 -24.06 -12.97 8.67
N GLN A 55 -25.39 -12.86 8.77
CA GLN A 55 -26.31 -13.96 8.47
C GLN A 55 -26.93 -13.79 7.06
N ARG A 56 -27.29 -12.55 6.73
CA ARG A 56 -27.96 -12.23 5.48
C ARG A 56 -26.96 -12.22 4.32
N PRO A 57 -27.25 -12.96 3.23
CA PRO A 57 -26.48 -12.86 1.99
C PRO A 57 -26.58 -11.45 1.40
N ILE A 58 -25.51 -11.02 0.73
CA ILE A 58 -25.47 -9.77 -0.04
C ILE A 58 -25.82 -10.12 -1.49
N THR A 59 -26.84 -9.48 -2.04
CA THR A 59 -27.20 -9.73 -3.44
C THR A 59 -26.21 -9.06 -4.40
N THR A 60 -26.15 -9.53 -5.63
CA THR A 60 -25.27 -8.96 -6.67
C THR A 60 -25.57 -7.48 -6.90
N ASP A 61 -26.84 -7.10 -6.97
CA ASP A 61 -27.22 -5.70 -7.22
C ASP A 61 -26.86 -4.78 -6.03
N GLU A 62 -27.04 -5.25 -4.79
CA GLU A 62 -26.60 -4.51 -3.60
C GLU A 62 -25.08 -4.28 -3.61
N LEU A 63 -24.33 -5.32 -3.91
CA LEU A 63 -22.86 -5.26 -3.89
C LEU A 63 -22.31 -4.36 -5.00
N LEU A 64 -22.89 -4.44 -6.21
CA LEU A 64 -22.48 -3.60 -7.34
C LEU A 64 -22.88 -2.13 -7.14
N ALA A 65 -24.09 -1.86 -6.62
CA ALA A 65 -24.52 -0.50 -6.30
C ALA A 65 -23.61 0.14 -5.20
N ALA A 66 -23.22 -0.66 -4.21
CA ALA A 66 -22.26 -0.20 -3.20
C ALA A 66 -20.88 0.04 -3.79
N LEU A 67 -20.41 -0.84 -4.69
CA LEU A 67 -19.11 -0.72 -5.34
C LEU A 67 -18.95 0.60 -6.13
N GLU A 68 -19.97 1.03 -6.85
CA GLU A 68 -19.98 2.33 -7.54
C GLU A 68 -19.75 3.51 -6.58
N ARG A 69 -20.37 3.44 -5.41
CA ARG A 69 -20.19 4.48 -4.36
C ARG A 69 -18.82 4.41 -3.70
N LEU A 70 -18.35 3.20 -3.40
CA LEU A 70 -17.04 2.95 -2.78
C LEU A 70 -15.90 3.44 -3.67
N THR A 71 -16.02 3.22 -4.98
CA THR A 71 -15.00 3.58 -5.97
C THR A 71 -15.19 4.98 -6.56
N LYS A 72 -16.33 5.65 -6.28
CA LYS A 72 -16.75 6.90 -6.95
C LYS A 72 -16.72 6.78 -8.48
N ASN A 73 -16.93 5.57 -9.00
CA ASN A 73 -16.89 5.24 -10.43
C ASN A 73 -18.16 4.49 -10.85
N ASN A 74 -19.05 5.17 -11.57
CA ASN A 74 -20.32 4.59 -12.02
C ASN A 74 -20.17 3.52 -13.12
N SER A 75 -18.99 3.38 -13.72
CA SER A 75 -18.73 2.39 -14.75
C SER A 75 -18.19 1.06 -14.22
N VAL A 76 -17.81 1.00 -12.94
CA VAL A 76 -17.19 -0.19 -12.35
C VAL A 76 -18.12 -1.41 -12.33
N SER A 77 -19.41 -1.21 -12.11
CA SER A 77 -20.41 -2.29 -12.15
C SER A 77 -20.47 -2.95 -13.53
N ALA A 78 -20.44 -2.17 -14.60
CA ALA A 78 -20.43 -2.69 -15.97
C ALA A 78 -19.14 -3.47 -16.26
N LEU A 79 -17.99 -2.97 -15.77
CA LEU A 79 -16.70 -3.65 -15.90
C LEU A 79 -16.72 -5.02 -15.22
N ILE A 80 -17.22 -5.10 -13.99
CA ILE A 80 -17.31 -6.37 -13.24
C ILE A 80 -18.33 -7.31 -13.90
N LYS A 81 -19.51 -6.79 -14.30
CA LYS A 81 -20.55 -7.60 -14.99
C LYS A 81 -20.05 -8.19 -16.31
N SER A 82 -19.14 -7.50 -17.02
CA SER A 82 -18.56 -8.02 -18.25
C SER A 82 -17.68 -9.25 -18.05
N GLY A 83 -17.22 -9.49 -16.82
CA GLY A 83 -16.34 -10.62 -16.47
C GLY A 83 -14.92 -10.52 -17.03
N GLN A 84 -14.51 -9.36 -17.55
CA GLN A 84 -13.24 -9.20 -18.29
C GLN A 84 -12.08 -8.71 -17.42
N SER A 85 -12.34 -8.04 -16.29
CA SER A 85 -11.30 -7.44 -15.48
C SER A 85 -11.71 -7.36 -14.02
N ASP A 86 -10.73 -7.40 -13.13
CA ASP A 86 -10.83 -6.97 -11.75
C ASP A 86 -10.60 -5.47 -11.64
N TYR A 87 -10.87 -4.92 -10.46
CA TYR A 87 -10.72 -3.50 -10.18
C TYR A 87 -10.15 -3.28 -8.78
N ASP A 88 -8.91 -2.77 -8.73
CA ASP A 88 -8.28 -2.31 -7.47
C ASP A 88 -8.70 -0.88 -7.16
N PHE A 89 -8.98 -0.60 -5.89
CA PHE A 89 -9.36 0.74 -5.45
C PHE A 89 -8.94 0.99 -4.00
N ALA A 90 -8.76 2.28 -3.66
CA ALA A 90 -8.65 2.74 -2.29
C ALA A 90 -10.01 3.22 -1.78
N HIS A 91 -10.30 2.97 -0.51
CA HIS A 91 -11.50 3.47 0.15
C HIS A 91 -11.14 4.07 1.51
N GLU A 92 -11.73 5.22 1.82
CA GLU A 92 -11.48 5.93 3.06
C GLU A 92 -12.80 6.22 3.77
N ILE A 93 -12.82 6.01 5.09
CA ILE A 93 -13.96 6.32 5.96
C ILE A 93 -13.49 7.27 7.04
N GLU A 94 -14.12 8.43 7.18
CA GLU A 94 -13.95 9.30 8.33
C GLU A 94 -14.75 8.74 9.50
N GLU A 95 -14.05 8.14 10.45
CA GLU A 95 -14.65 7.52 11.64
C GLU A 95 -15.10 8.58 12.67
N SER A 96 -14.27 9.62 12.82
CA SER A 96 -14.55 10.79 13.65
C SER A 96 -13.71 11.96 13.14
N ARG A 97 -13.94 13.15 13.69
CA ARG A 97 -13.21 14.35 13.26
C ARG A 97 -11.69 14.14 13.32
N GLY A 98 -11.04 14.08 12.15
CA GLY A 98 -9.59 13.89 12.01
C GLY A 98 -9.11 12.44 12.15
N VAL A 99 -10.02 11.48 12.35
CA VAL A 99 -9.66 10.04 12.37
C VAL A 99 -10.20 9.37 11.12
N ARG A 100 -9.31 8.93 10.27
CA ARG A 100 -9.62 8.28 9.01
C ARG A 100 -9.17 6.82 9.03
N ARG A 101 -10.00 5.95 8.45
CA ARG A 101 -9.67 4.55 8.21
C ARG A 101 -9.56 4.32 6.72
N ARG A 102 -8.42 3.81 6.30
CA ARG A 102 -8.14 3.54 4.89
C ARG A 102 -8.16 2.05 4.62
N TYR A 103 -8.67 1.70 3.45
CA TYR A 103 -8.82 0.31 2.99
C TYR A 103 -8.33 0.18 1.56
N ARG A 104 -7.63 -0.90 1.29
CA ARG A 104 -7.43 -1.38 -0.07
C ARG A 104 -8.57 -2.32 -0.42
N GLY A 105 -9.27 -2.06 -1.50
CA GLY A 105 -10.32 -2.90 -2.06
C GLY A 105 -9.88 -3.52 -3.38
N ASN A 106 -10.22 -4.79 -3.59
CA ASN A 106 -10.17 -5.44 -4.90
C ASN A 106 -11.53 -6.02 -5.21
N ALA A 107 -12.14 -5.61 -6.32
CA ALA A 107 -13.38 -6.15 -6.83
C ALA A 107 -13.08 -7.11 -7.99
N THR A 108 -13.57 -8.33 -7.91
CA THR A 108 -13.34 -9.39 -8.91
C THR A 108 -14.68 -9.95 -9.38
N PRO A 109 -14.91 -10.17 -10.69
CA PRO A 109 -16.06 -10.91 -11.17
C PRO A 109 -16.00 -12.36 -10.67
N VAL A 110 -17.16 -12.91 -10.28
CA VAL A 110 -17.29 -14.30 -9.82
C VAL A 110 -18.56 -14.92 -10.39
N ALA A 111 -18.60 -16.25 -10.47
CA ALA A 111 -19.82 -16.95 -10.83
C ALA A 111 -20.90 -16.78 -9.73
N ASP A 112 -22.11 -16.41 -10.12
CA ASP A 112 -23.30 -16.34 -9.27
C ASP A 112 -24.46 -17.04 -10.01
N GLY A 113 -24.55 -18.34 -9.80
CA GLY A 113 -25.41 -19.22 -10.61
C GLY A 113 -25.03 -19.17 -12.09
N TYR A 114 -25.98 -18.78 -12.95
CA TYR A 114 -25.77 -18.60 -14.39
C TYR A 114 -25.38 -17.17 -14.78
N SER A 115 -25.18 -16.29 -13.81
CA SER A 115 -24.82 -14.89 -14.01
C SER A 115 -23.45 -14.55 -13.46
N THR A 116 -22.96 -13.35 -13.78
CA THR A 116 -21.74 -12.81 -13.19
C THR A 116 -22.11 -11.98 -11.95
N GLY A 117 -21.62 -12.42 -10.81
CA GLY A 117 -21.64 -11.68 -9.55
C GLY A 117 -20.33 -10.96 -9.30
N ALA A 118 -20.19 -10.40 -8.11
CA ALA A 118 -19.00 -9.71 -7.65
C ALA A 118 -18.47 -10.33 -6.33
N LYS A 119 -17.16 -10.25 -6.17
CA LYS A 119 -16.49 -10.45 -4.89
C LYS A 119 -15.65 -9.20 -4.61
N ILE A 120 -15.78 -8.63 -3.44
CA ILE A 120 -14.95 -7.52 -2.97
C ILE A 120 -14.18 -7.99 -1.74
N VAL A 121 -12.87 -7.84 -1.77
CA VAL A 121 -12.03 -8.08 -0.60
C VAL A 121 -11.44 -6.74 -0.16
N PHE A 122 -11.69 -6.38 1.08
CA PHE A 122 -11.08 -5.21 1.71
C PHE A 122 -9.97 -5.66 2.64
N ARG A 123 -8.86 -4.95 2.61
CA ARG A 123 -7.79 -5.02 3.58
C ARG A 123 -7.66 -3.69 4.29
N ALA A 124 -7.69 -3.71 5.62
CA ALA A 124 -7.44 -2.51 6.40
C ALA A 124 -5.97 -2.07 6.24
N ILE A 125 -5.78 -0.78 5.96
CA ILE A 125 -4.46 -0.15 5.96
C ILE A 125 -4.22 0.35 7.38
N PRO A 126 -3.13 -0.08 8.04
CA PRO A 126 -2.80 0.43 9.37
C PRO A 126 -2.71 1.96 9.38
N SER A 127 -3.36 2.59 10.34
CA SER A 127 -3.41 4.06 10.43
C SER A 127 -2.08 4.70 10.83
N MET A 128 -1.16 3.91 11.36
CA MET A 128 0.18 4.40 11.74
C MET A 128 1.21 3.27 11.53
N PRO A 129 2.37 3.57 10.96
CA PRO A 129 3.48 2.62 10.93
C PRO A 129 3.90 2.25 12.37
N PRO A 130 4.43 1.03 12.60
CA PRO A 130 5.02 0.69 13.89
C PRO A 130 6.21 1.62 14.22
N ALA A 131 6.55 1.76 15.48
CA ALA A 131 7.80 2.41 15.86
C ALA A 131 8.98 1.53 15.44
N LEU A 132 10.09 2.15 15.02
CA LEU A 132 11.26 1.42 14.54
C LEU A 132 11.86 0.54 15.64
N GLU A 133 11.75 0.98 16.89
CA GLU A 133 12.19 0.29 18.09
C GLU A 133 11.43 -1.02 18.34
N ASP A 134 10.16 -1.07 17.96
CA ASP A 134 9.28 -2.25 18.14
C ASP A 134 9.64 -3.40 17.18
N LEU A 135 10.39 -3.12 16.13
CA LEU A 135 10.76 -4.10 15.10
C LEU A 135 12.04 -4.90 15.47
N HIS A 136 12.67 -4.60 16.59
CA HIS A 136 13.89 -5.26 17.06
C HIS A 136 15.00 -5.36 15.99
N VAL A 137 15.17 -4.29 15.21
CA VAL A 137 16.17 -4.20 14.15
C VAL A 137 17.56 -4.07 14.78
N GLU A 138 18.56 -4.71 14.16
CA GLU A 138 19.96 -4.63 14.61
C GLU A 138 20.47 -3.18 14.61
N GLN A 139 21.28 -2.81 15.64
CA GLN A 139 21.78 -1.46 15.81
C GLN A 139 22.58 -0.96 14.60
N GLY A 140 23.37 -1.82 13.97
CA GLY A 140 24.12 -1.47 12.77
C GLY A 140 23.24 -1.05 11.58
N ILE A 141 22.02 -1.59 11.47
CA ILE A 141 21.03 -1.14 10.48
C ILE A 141 20.49 0.22 10.90
N LEU A 142 20.10 0.40 12.16
CA LEU A 142 19.56 1.65 12.69
C LEU A 142 20.50 2.83 12.46
N ASP A 143 21.80 2.63 12.66
CA ASP A 143 22.83 3.67 12.50
C ASP A 143 22.97 4.16 11.04
N HIS A 144 22.56 3.36 10.06
CA HIS A 144 22.73 3.63 8.63
C HIS A 144 21.40 3.77 7.87
N ALA A 145 20.26 3.48 8.51
CA ALA A 145 18.95 3.45 7.85
C ALA A 145 18.42 4.84 7.43
N MET A 146 18.97 5.93 7.98
CA MET A 146 18.49 7.29 7.78
C MET A 146 19.59 8.23 7.26
N PRO A 147 20.21 7.93 6.12
CA PRO A 147 21.25 8.79 5.56
C PRO A 147 20.67 10.17 5.17
N SER A 148 21.55 11.17 5.03
CA SER A 148 21.18 12.49 4.51
C SER A 148 20.89 12.47 3.02
N ASN A 149 21.49 11.54 2.28
CA ASN A 149 21.32 11.33 0.84
C ASN A 149 21.70 9.91 0.45
N GLY A 150 21.41 9.55 -0.79
CA GLY A 150 21.78 8.25 -1.35
C GLY A 150 20.66 7.24 -1.32
N LEU A 151 20.94 6.01 -1.70
CA LEU A 151 19.99 4.95 -1.94
C LEU A 151 19.96 3.94 -0.80
N VAL A 152 18.80 3.68 -0.23
CA VAL A 152 18.53 2.63 0.76
C VAL A 152 17.56 1.62 0.15
N LEU A 153 17.96 0.36 0.10
CA LEU A 153 17.16 -0.74 -0.46
C LEU A 153 16.78 -1.75 0.62
N VAL A 154 15.49 -2.06 0.72
CA VAL A 154 15.02 -3.15 1.59
C VAL A 154 14.62 -4.34 0.73
N THR A 155 15.25 -5.48 0.99
CA THR A 155 15.12 -6.68 0.16
C THR A 155 14.47 -7.82 0.92
N GLY A 156 13.92 -8.79 0.21
CA GLY A 156 13.30 -9.96 0.81
C GLY A 156 12.13 -10.48 -0.01
N VAL A 157 11.67 -11.68 0.34
CA VAL A 157 10.50 -12.31 -0.26
C VAL A 157 9.21 -11.56 0.08
N MET A 158 8.12 -11.86 -0.62
CA MET A 158 6.80 -11.32 -0.30
C MET A 158 6.41 -11.68 1.14
N GLY A 159 5.88 -10.71 1.90
CA GLY A 159 5.46 -10.93 3.29
C GLY A 159 6.59 -10.92 4.33
N SER A 160 7.84 -10.63 3.96
CA SER A 160 8.98 -10.59 4.90
C SER A 160 9.06 -9.33 5.78
N GLY A 161 8.11 -8.39 5.61
CA GLY A 161 8.08 -7.16 6.41
C GLY A 161 8.82 -5.96 5.81
N LYS A 162 9.23 -5.99 4.53
CA LYS A 162 9.92 -4.89 3.85
C LYS A 162 9.22 -3.54 3.97
N SER A 163 7.95 -3.50 3.58
CA SER A 163 7.14 -2.27 3.64
C SER A 163 6.96 -1.79 5.08
N THR A 164 6.82 -2.73 6.02
CA THR A 164 6.71 -2.41 7.45
C THR A 164 7.99 -1.76 7.97
N LEU A 165 9.15 -2.30 7.62
CA LEU A 165 10.44 -1.73 8.01
C LEU A 165 10.67 -0.34 7.38
N LEU A 166 10.40 -0.19 6.07
CA LEU A 166 10.49 1.12 5.41
C LEU A 166 9.54 2.14 6.02
N ALA A 167 8.30 1.74 6.31
CA ALA A 167 7.34 2.63 6.93
C ALA A 167 7.78 3.05 8.35
N ALA A 168 8.38 2.16 9.13
CA ALA A 168 8.94 2.48 10.44
C ALA A 168 10.14 3.45 10.35
N ILE A 169 11.03 3.25 9.36
CA ILE A 169 12.14 4.18 9.09
C ILE A 169 11.60 5.57 8.72
N LEU A 170 10.63 5.65 7.79
CA LEU A 170 10.03 6.93 7.38
C LEU A 170 9.28 7.59 8.54
N ARG A 171 8.55 6.84 9.36
CA ARG A 171 7.95 7.35 10.59
C ARG A 171 9.01 8.02 11.46
N ARG A 172 10.13 7.38 11.72
CA ARG A 172 11.22 7.95 12.52
C ARG A 172 11.79 9.24 11.90
N ILE A 173 11.93 9.29 10.59
CA ILE A 173 12.36 10.49 9.86
C ILE A 173 11.36 11.63 10.06
N ILE A 174 10.06 11.35 9.90
CA ILE A 174 8.98 12.34 10.06
C ILE A 174 8.93 12.86 11.50
N GLU A 175 8.98 11.96 12.50
CA GLU A 175 9.02 12.32 13.93
C GLU A 175 10.21 13.17 14.29
N SER A 176 11.35 13.04 13.58
CA SER A 176 12.53 13.89 13.77
C SER A 176 12.33 15.33 13.26
N GLY A 177 11.38 15.53 12.35
CA GLY A 177 11.05 16.83 11.74
C GLY A 177 12.10 17.37 10.78
N GLY A 178 11.77 18.52 10.17
CA GLY A 178 12.68 19.32 9.34
C GLY A 178 13.00 18.74 7.95
N ARG A 179 12.32 17.66 7.51
CA ARG A 179 12.51 17.06 6.19
C ARG A 179 11.22 17.04 5.37
N HIS A 180 11.32 17.34 4.08
CA HIS A 180 10.26 17.13 3.11
C HIS A 180 10.27 15.66 2.66
N VAL A 181 9.22 14.91 3.01
CA VAL A 181 9.07 13.48 2.70
C VAL A 181 8.00 13.30 1.62
N SER A 182 8.34 12.63 0.53
CA SER A 182 7.39 12.25 -0.52
C SER A 182 7.37 10.74 -0.72
N THR A 183 6.18 10.12 -0.74
CA THR A 183 6.06 8.70 -1.04
C THR A 183 5.22 8.45 -2.28
N TYR A 184 5.62 7.45 -3.05
CA TYR A 184 4.97 6.98 -4.26
C TYR A 184 4.81 5.47 -4.17
N GLU A 185 3.58 5.01 -4.00
CA GLU A 185 3.28 3.63 -3.62
C GLU A 185 2.17 3.03 -4.49
N ALA A 186 2.12 1.71 -4.62
CA ALA A 186 1.10 1.01 -5.38
C ALA A 186 0.60 -0.26 -4.65
N PRO A 187 -0.36 -0.11 -3.73
CA PRO A 187 -0.94 1.10 -3.13
C PRO A 187 -0.16 1.59 -1.90
N ILE A 188 -0.63 2.69 -1.28
CA ILE A 188 -0.18 3.12 0.06
C ILE A 188 -0.51 2.03 1.07
N GLU A 189 0.50 1.60 1.86
CA GLU A 189 0.36 0.56 2.88
C GLU A 189 0.24 1.10 4.31
N PHE A 190 0.69 2.33 4.57
CA PHE A 190 0.60 3.00 5.87
C PHE A 190 0.24 4.47 5.71
N ASP A 191 -0.48 5.02 6.67
CA ASP A 191 -0.87 6.43 6.68
C ASP A 191 0.15 7.26 7.49
N PHE A 192 0.89 8.14 6.81
CA PHE A 192 1.84 9.03 7.47
C PHE A 192 1.21 10.32 7.98
N ASP A 193 -0.01 10.67 7.57
CA ASP A 193 -0.72 11.84 8.12
C ASP A 193 -1.00 11.72 9.63
N ALA A 194 -1.07 10.46 10.13
CA ALA A 194 -1.27 10.18 11.55
C ALA A 194 0.03 10.25 12.39
N VAL A 195 1.19 10.36 11.74
CA VAL A 195 2.50 10.41 12.44
C VAL A 195 2.71 11.82 13.00
N PRO A 196 3.06 11.95 14.30
CA PRO A 196 3.45 13.24 14.86
C PRO A 196 4.60 13.88 14.06
N ASN A 197 4.35 15.07 13.53
CA ASN A 197 5.29 15.76 12.67
C ASN A 197 5.60 17.16 13.23
N PRO A 198 6.76 17.35 13.85
CA PRO A 198 7.16 18.64 14.43
C PRO A 198 7.53 19.70 13.38
N GLY A 199 7.66 19.31 12.10
CA GLY A 199 7.90 20.27 11.00
C GLY A 199 8.49 19.57 9.77
N GLY A 200 7.91 19.86 8.62
CA GLY A 200 8.27 19.35 7.30
C GLY A 200 7.05 18.85 6.53
N PRO A 201 6.97 19.10 5.21
CA PRO A 201 5.86 18.58 4.41
C PRO A 201 5.98 17.08 4.22
N VAL A 202 4.85 16.37 4.34
CA VAL A 202 4.72 14.95 4.04
C VAL A 202 3.65 14.79 2.97
N SER A 203 3.93 14.04 1.93
CA SER A 203 2.98 13.77 0.87
C SER A 203 3.05 12.32 0.41
N GLN A 204 1.89 11.69 0.26
CA GLN A 204 1.75 10.32 -0.22
C GLN A 204 0.94 10.28 -1.52
N SER A 205 1.43 9.57 -2.50
CA SER A 205 0.76 9.41 -3.80
C SER A 205 0.63 7.94 -4.17
N THR A 206 -0.58 7.54 -4.53
CA THR A 206 -0.86 6.18 -5.04
C THR A 206 -0.66 6.12 -6.55
N ILE A 207 0.01 5.09 -7.01
CA ILE A 207 0.15 4.74 -8.43
C ILE A 207 -0.88 3.65 -8.75
N PRO A 208 -1.67 3.75 -9.83
CA PRO A 208 -1.68 4.82 -10.85
C PRO A 208 -2.69 5.95 -10.57
N GLU A 209 -3.34 5.98 -9.40
CA GLU A 209 -4.48 6.86 -9.09
C GLU A 209 -4.12 8.35 -9.14
N HIS A 210 -3.01 8.73 -8.47
CA HIS A 210 -2.54 10.12 -8.40
C HIS A 210 -1.48 10.43 -9.46
N LEU A 211 -0.62 9.47 -9.78
CA LEU A 211 0.40 9.57 -10.82
C LEU A 211 0.38 8.31 -11.68
N LYS A 212 0.58 8.46 -12.98
CA LYS A 212 0.43 7.37 -13.96
C LYS A 212 1.42 6.19 -13.76
N SER A 213 2.61 6.45 -13.24
CA SER A 213 3.66 5.45 -13.10
C SER A 213 4.74 5.89 -12.12
N PHE A 214 5.56 4.95 -11.64
CA PHE A 214 6.75 5.25 -10.84
C PHE A 214 7.78 6.10 -11.58
N LEU A 215 7.91 5.94 -12.91
CA LEU A 215 8.74 6.82 -13.73
C LEU A 215 8.27 8.28 -13.66
N THR A 216 6.95 8.51 -13.71
CA THR A 216 6.41 9.86 -13.55
C THR A 216 6.70 10.40 -12.14
N ALA A 217 6.63 9.54 -11.13
CA ALA A 217 6.92 9.88 -9.74
C ALA A 217 8.40 10.28 -9.54
N THR A 218 9.35 9.51 -10.09
CA THR A 218 10.79 9.86 -10.00
C THR A 218 11.10 11.18 -10.70
N ARG A 219 10.53 11.45 -11.87
CA ARG A 219 10.66 12.75 -12.55
C ARG A 219 10.03 13.89 -11.75
N ASN A 220 8.94 13.64 -11.04
CA ASN A 220 8.31 14.64 -10.18
C ASN A 220 9.19 14.94 -8.97
N SER A 221 9.82 13.93 -8.35
CA SER A 221 10.69 14.12 -7.19
C SER A 221 11.86 15.08 -7.46
N THR A 222 12.46 15.04 -8.66
CA THR A 222 13.53 15.99 -9.02
C THR A 222 13.07 17.46 -9.14
N ARG A 223 11.75 17.69 -9.28
CA ARG A 223 11.16 19.04 -9.42
C ARG A 223 10.62 19.59 -8.10
N THR A 224 10.19 18.72 -7.21
CA THR A 224 9.60 19.09 -5.90
C THR A 224 10.64 19.17 -4.79
N ALA A 225 11.89 18.79 -5.09
CA ALA A 225 13.04 18.83 -4.18
C ALA A 225 12.72 18.24 -2.78
N PRO A 226 12.26 17.00 -2.67
CA PRO A 226 12.11 16.36 -1.37
C PRO A 226 13.50 16.03 -0.79
N ASP A 227 13.60 16.04 0.54
CA ASP A 227 14.80 15.53 1.23
C ASP A 227 14.80 14.00 1.25
N VAL A 228 13.60 13.42 1.24
CA VAL A 228 13.39 11.97 1.32
C VAL A 228 12.32 11.54 0.31
N VAL A 229 12.60 10.51 -0.46
CA VAL A 229 11.63 9.90 -1.37
C VAL A 229 11.53 8.39 -1.12
N LEU A 230 10.30 7.89 -1.02
CA LEU A 230 10.01 6.46 -1.10
C LEU A 230 9.40 6.14 -2.47
N ILE A 231 10.04 5.24 -3.20
CA ILE A 231 9.47 4.58 -4.36
C ILE A 231 9.10 3.15 -3.94
N GLY A 232 7.82 2.86 -3.82
CA GLY A 232 7.32 1.61 -3.22
C GLY A 232 7.94 0.36 -3.80
N GLU A 233 8.14 0.33 -5.13
CA GLU A 233 8.88 -0.73 -5.79
C GLU A 233 9.64 -0.24 -7.02
N SER A 234 10.80 -0.86 -7.29
CA SER A 234 11.64 -0.55 -8.44
C SER A 234 11.90 -1.83 -9.24
N ARG A 235 11.16 -1.98 -10.35
CA ARG A 235 11.21 -3.20 -11.19
C ARG A 235 11.73 -2.96 -12.58
N ASP A 236 11.63 -1.74 -13.08
CA ASP A 236 11.99 -1.37 -14.44
C ASP A 236 13.24 -0.46 -14.48
N PRO A 237 13.98 -0.44 -15.61
CA PRO A 237 15.20 0.34 -15.74
C PRO A 237 15.01 1.84 -15.49
N ASP A 238 13.90 2.39 -15.95
CA ASP A 238 13.66 3.84 -15.90
C ASP A 238 13.38 4.31 -14.48
N THR A 239 12.59 3.54 -13.69
CA THR A 239 12.36 3.82 -12.27
C THR A 239 13.66 3.72 -11.48
N LEU A 240 14.46 2.66 -11.72
CA LEU A 240 15.76 2.49 -11.05
C LEU A 240 16.72 3.64 -11.38
N ARG A 241 16.78 4.06 -12.66
CA ARG A 241 17.59 5.21 -13.08
C ARG A 241 17.18 6.49 -12.37
N GLY A 242 15.89 6.82 -12.38
CA GLY A 242 15.38 8.01 -11.71
C GLY A 242 15.63 8.03 -10.20
N MET A 243 15.64 6.86 -9.54
CA MET A 243 16.03 6.77 -8.13
C MET A 243 17.52 7.04 -7.91
N MET A 244 18.39 6.46 -8.72
CA MET A 244 19.84 6.72 -8.65
C MET A 244 20.13 8.21 -8.91
N GLU A 245 19.48 8.81 -9.92
CA GLU A 245 19.59 10.25 -10.22
C GLU A 245 19.12 11.11 -9.01
N SER A 246 18.01 10.75 -8.38
CA SER A 246 17.54 11.43 -7.17
C SER A 246 18.56 11.33 -6.03
N ALA A 247 19.18 10.17 -5.85
CA ALA A 247 20.20 9.96 -4.84
C ALA A 247 21.49 10.78 -5.11
N GLU A 248 21.89 10.92 -6.39
CA GLU A 248 23.06 11.71 -6.79
C GLU A 248 22.87 13.21 -6.57
N ILE A 249 21.66 13.74 -6.74
CA ILE A 249 21.36 15.15 -6.48
C ILE A 249 21.11 15.49 -5.01
N GLY A 250 21.31 14.54 -4.09
CA GLY A 250 21.25 14.82 -2.66
C GLY A 250 20.00 14.32 -1.94
N VAL A 251 19.08 13.62 -2.60
CA VAL A 251 17.87 13.04 -1.99
C VAL A 251 18.19 11.70 -1.33
N ALA A 252 17.61 11.43 -0.17
CA ALA A 252 17.61 10.08 0.42
C ALA A 252 16.48 9.26 -0.21
N ALA A 253 16.83 8.34 -1.13
CA ALA A 253 15.88 7.54 -1.88
C ALA A 253 15.74 6.14 -1.29
N TYR A 254 14.51 5.73 -1.01
CA TYR A 254 14.16 4.44 -0.43
C TYR A 254 13.33 3.60 -1.41
N SER A 255 13.60 2.29 -1.47
CA SER A 255 12.75 1.38 -2.24
C SER A 255 12.82 -0.06 -1.76
N THR A 256 11.84 -0.86 -2.24
CA THR A 256 11.88 -2.32 -2.06
C THR A 256 12.37 -3.02 -3.32
N VAL A 257 13.11 -4.11 -3.11
CA VAL A 257 13.49 -5.04 -4.18
C VAL A 257 13.14 -6.46 -3.76
N HIS A 258 12.54 -7.23 -4.67
CA HIS A 258 12.15 -8.62 -4.41
C HIS A 258 13.31 -9.56 -4.75
N THR A 259 14.25 -9.71 -3.83
CA THR A 259 15.42 -10.59 -3.92
C THR A 259 15.63 -11.28 -2.58
N ARG A 260 16.44 -12.35 -2.57
CA ARG A 260 16.66 -13.18 -1.37
C ARG A 260 17.94 -12.82 -0.62
N SER A 261 18.82 -12.02 -1.23
CA SER A 261 20.09 -11.66 -0.65
C SER A 261 20.66 -10.37 -1.24
N VAL A 262 21.59 -9.74 -0.52
CA VAL A 262 22.28 -8.53 -0.96
C VAL A 262 23.01 -8.72 -2.31
N PRO A 263 23.81 -9.80 -2.52
CA PRO A 263 24.47 -10.03 -3.82
C PRO A 263 23.48 -10.21 -4.98
N GLU A 264 22.37 -10.93 -4.74
CA GLU A 264 21.31 -11.10 -5.72
C GLU A 264 20.67 -9.75 -6.08
N THR A 265 20.51 -8.85 -5.10
CA THR A 265 19.93 -7.51 -5.31
C THR A 265 20.77 -6.70 -6.29
N LEU A 266 22.07 -6.62 -6.05
CA LEU A 266 22.99 -5.89 -6.94
C LEU A 266 22.97 -6.47 -8.36
N SER A 267 23.10 -7.79 -8.47
CA SER A 267 23.07 -8.48 -9.76
C SER A 267 21.74 -8.26 -10.49
N ARG A 268 20.62 -8.31 -9.77
CA ARG A 268 19.29 -8.11 -10.35
C ARG A 268 19.12 -6.69 -10.89
N ILE A 269 19.49 -5.67 -10.10
CA ILE A 269 19.43 -4.27 -10.53
C ILE A 269 20.27 -4.04 -11.79
N ILE A 270 21.51 -4.50 -11.80
CA ILE A 270 22.41 -4.34 -12.96
C ILE A 270 21.86 -5.06 -14.20
N ASN A 271 21.30 -6.27 -14.02
CA ASN A 271 20.82 -7.09 -15.14
C ASN A 271 19.51 -6.60 -15.76
N VAL A 272 18.76 -5.72 -15.11
CA VAL A 272 17.57 -5.08 -15.70
C VAL A 272 17.97 -4.15 -16.85
N PHE A 273 19.19 -3.61 -16.84
CA PHE A 273 19.68 -2.69 -17.85
C PHE A 273 20.31 -3.40 -19.07
N PRO A 274 20.24 -2.80 -20.26
CA PRO A 274 20.94 -3.28 -21.44
C PRO A 274 22.44 -3.47 -21.18
N PHE A 275 23.06 -4.48 -21.81
CA PHE A 275 24.45 -4.83 -21.55
C PHE A 275 25.43 -3.64 -21.72
N ALA A 276 25.21 -2.79 -22.72
CA ALA A 276 26.02 -1.62 -22.97
C ALA A 276 26.02 -0.57 -21.84
N GLU A 277 24.98 -0.54 -21.01
CA GLU A 277 24.80 0.44 -19.94
C GLU A 277 25.26 -0.06 -18.57
N ARG A 278 25.44 -1.37 -18.42
CA ARG A 278 25.67 -2.01 -17.12
C ARG A 278 26.88 -1.48 -16.37
N LEU A 279 27.97 -1.16 -17.07
CA LEU A 279 29.18 -0.63 -16.44
C LEU A 279 28.90 0.74 -15.79
N GLN A 280 28.24 1.62 -16.51
CA GLN A 280 27.86 2.95 -16.01
C GLN A 280 26.89 2.83 -14.85
N VAL A 281 25.84 2.03 -15.02
CA VAL A 281 24.83 1.78 -13.96
C VAL A 281 25.48 1.21 -12.71
N THR A 282 26.44 0.30 -12.85
CA THR A 282 27.17 -0.25 -11.70
C THR A 282 27.93 0.85 -10.95
N ALA A 283 28.62 1.73 -11.66
CA ALA A 283 29.34 2.83 -11.06
C ALA A 283 28.38 3.79 -10.31
N THR A 284 27.29 4.19 -10.96
CA THR A 284 26.26 5.06 -10.34
C THR A 284 25.59 4.38 -9.14
N LEU A 285 25.24 3.10 -9.25
CA LEU A 285 24.65 2.34 -8.13
C LEU A 285 25.58 2.30 -6.93
N LEU A 286 26.86 1.96 -7.13
CA LEU A 286 27.83 1.86 -6.04
C LEU A 286 28.13 3.21 -5.39
N SER A 287 28.16 4.31 -6.15
CA SER A 287 28.38 5.66 -5.63
C SER A 287 27.19 6.17 -4.80
N SER A 288 25.97 5.85 -5.21
CA SER A 288 24.76 6.31 -4.56
C SER A 288 24.29 5.42 -3.42
N LEU A 289 24.65 4.13 -3.42
CA LEU A 289 24.18 3.16 -2.42
C LEU A 289 24.72 3.45 -1.02
N ARG A 290 23.83 3.45 -0.02
CA ARG A 290 24.17 3.61 1.39
C ARG A 290 23.92 2.35 2.21
N LEU A 291 22.81 1.67 1.92
CA LEU A 291 22.42 0.48 2.69
C LEU A 291 21.57 -0.47 1.85
N ILE A 292 21.78 -1.76 2.02
CA ILE A 292 20.86 -2.84 1.62
C ILE A 292 20.54 -3.67 2.85
N ILE A 293 19.26 -3.86 3.12
CA ILE A 293 18.72 -4.65 4.24
C ILE A 293 18.03 -5.88 3.68
#